data_d4f34e4eb4dab70a5dea0cc94678cb83
#
_entry.id   d4f34e4eb4dab70a5dea0cc94678cb83
#
_cell.length_a   1.000
_cell.length_b   1.000
_cell.length_c   1.000
_cell.angle_alpha   90.00
_cell.angle_beta   90.00
_cell.angle_gamma   90.00
#
_symmetry.space_group_name_H-M   'P 1'
#
loop_
_entity.id
_entity.type
_entity.pdbx_description
1 polymer ?
#
loop_
_entity_poly.entity_id
_entity_poly.type
_entity_poly.pdbx_seq_one_letter_code
_entity_poly.pdbx_strand_id
1 'polypeptide(L)'
;MSKLFCTRFHENSATLGNMSKLYCALLHENFLVYLFTNKMFLAMHLRGKWQKLLDIAVDAIAPLLPLQRKVVFDNFGGRGMGDDPKYIALYLKKHYPKARLIWLAANPQEDFPEGIEPVRIYSRKARYHLYTAKVWVDNFKSLPKPEKRTGQFYIQTWHGGILGLKQAEAQVEEQLAPAYVAAAKRDAQMTDLMYSDNDFVRNIFQTSFWYNGPVLKKNLPRLAPILHPTEGLRAEIQKKLHIPPEKKMLLYAPTFRQNNEATLYFWNYEKVLEAMARRFGQSYVLLLRLHPNVAKLAEGFRYSDHVIPASGYPDMQELITAADALITDYSSTAFDCAITRKPVFLYGPDLTDYLARERSLAVDLKELPFKINATIEELCADIANFSPIAYNQQLDSFFRKIGLEENGEGDRQIAEIIAKQLDL
;
A
#
# COMPACT_ATOMS: atom_id res chain seq x y z
N MET A 1 -8.05 -33.38 -49.87
CA MET A 1 -7.39 -32.57 -50.95
C MET A 1 -5.89 -32.73 -51.06
N SER A 2 -5.12 -33.24 -50.06
CA SER A 2 -3.66 -33.36 -50.13
C SER A 2 -3.13 -34.57 -50.94
N LYS A 3 -3.93 -35.61 -51.13
CA LYS A 3 -3.54 -36.80 -51.93
C LYS A 3 -3.71 -36.67 -53.46
N LEU A 4 -4.45 -35.69 -53.94
CA LEU A 4 -4.71 -35.49 -55.37
C LEU A 4 -3.63 -34.62 -56.07
N PHE A 5 -2.80 -33.92 -55.31
CA PHE A 5 -1.75 -33.05 -55.90
C PHE A 5 -0.40 -33.74 -56.10
N CYS A 6 -0.16 -34.90 -55.44
CA CYS A 6 1.13 -35.63 -55.55
C CYS A 6 1.23 -36.56 -56.76
N THR A 7 0.16 -36.88 -57.51
CA THR A 7 0.16 -37.87 -58.58
C THR A 7 0.39 -37.32 -60.00
N ARG A 8 0.61 -36.00 -60.16
CA ARG A 8 0.75 -35.37 -61.49
C ARG A 8 2.14 -34.79 -61.85
N PHE A 9 3.15 -35.06 -61.06
CA PHE A 9 4.55 -34.61 -61.35
C PHE A 9 5.56 -35.75 -61.21
N HIS A 10 5.36 -36.83 -61.97
CA HIS A 10 6.39 -37.83 -62.18
C HIS A 10 6.71 -37.88 -63.69
N GLU A 11 7.51 -36.94 -64.14
CA GLU A 11 8.41 -37.09 -65.30
C GLU A 11 9.24 -35.79 -65.42
N ASN A 12 10.53 -35.97 -65.19
CA ASN A 12 11.70 -35.18 -65.51
C ASN A 12 12.48 -34.55 -64.34
N SER A 13 13.68 -35.10 -64.23
CA SER A 13 14.94 -34.62 -63.65
C SER A 13 15.12 -34.73 -62.13
N ALA A 14 16.29 -35.26 -61.73
CA ALA A 14 16.71 -35.51 -60.35
C ALA A 14 16.83 -34.27 -59.44
N THR A 15 16.72 -33.06 -59.98
CA THR A 15 16.73 -31.79 -59.28
C THR A 15 15.32 -31.35 -58.79
N LEU A 16 14.25 -31.76 -59.46
CA LEU A 16 12.88 -31.49 -59.04
C LEU A 16 12.38 -32.41 -57.91
N GLY A 17 12.95 -33.61 -57.79
CA GLY A 17 12.61 -34.56 -56.74
C GLY A 17 12.98 -34.09 -55.32
N ASN A 18 14.06 -33.33 -55.21
CA ASN A 18 14.47 -32.78 -53.90
C ASN A 18 13.63 -31.54 -53.48
N MET A 19 13.23 -30.71 -54.43
CA MET A 19 12.36 -29.55 -54.14
C MET A 19 10.93 -29.96 -53.77
N SER A 20 10.37 -30.99 -54.44
CA SER A 20 9.03 -31.50 -54.09
C SER A 20 9.00 -32.17 -52.72
N LYS A 21 10.06 -32.89 -52.32
CA LYS A 21 10.17 -33.45 -50.96
C LYS A 21 10.32 -32.37 -49.89
N LEU A 22 11.09 -31.31 -50.19
CA LEU A 22 11.23 -30.16 -49.28
C LEU A 22 9.92 -29.38 -49.14
N TYR A 23 9.17 -29.22 -50.24
CA TYR A 23 7.88 -28.54 -50.24
C TYR A 23 6.79 -29.37 -49.50
N CYS A 24 6.76 -30.69 -49.66
CA CYS A 24 5.90 -31.59 -48.92
C CYS A 24 6.25 -31.61 -47.41
N ALA A 25 7.54 -31.57 -47.04
CA ALA A 25 8.00 -31.50 -45.66
C ALA A 25 7.57 -30.16 -45.01
N LEU A 26 7.77 -29.04 -45.70
CA LEU A 26 7.36 -27.71 -45.26
C LEU A 26 5.83 -27.56 -45.11
N LEU A 27 5.05 -28.15 -46.00
CA LEU A 27 3.59 -28.20 -45.89
C LEU A 27 3.12 -29.08 -44.72
N HIS A 28 3.84 -30.18 -44.46
CA HIS A 28 3.54 -31.09 -43.37
C HIS A 28 3.89 -30.45 -42.00
N GLU A 29 5.03 -29.77 -41.90
CA GLU A 29 5.39 -29.02 -40.71
C GLU A 29 4.43 -27.85 -40.44
N ASN A 30 4.08 -27.07 -41.46
CA ASN A 30 3.10 -25.98 -41.30
C ASN A 30 1.69 -26.50 -40.94
N PHE A 31 1.30 -27.68 -41.43
CA PHE A 31 0.02 -28.29 -41.08
C PHE A 31 0.03 -28.84 -39.64
N LEU A 32 1.13 -29.40 -39.18
CA LEU A 32 1.31 -29.84 -37.78
C LEU A 32 1.34 -28.65 -36.85
N VAL A 33 2.02 -27.56 -37.19
CA VAL A 33 2.02 -26.30 -36.43
C VAL A 33 0.60 -25.69 -36.36
N TYR A 34 -0.14 -25.70 -37.48
CA TYR A 34 -1.53 -25.23 -37.51
C TYR A 34 -2.46 -26.13 -36.67
N LEU A 35 -2.31 -27.42 -36.67
CA LEU A 35 -3.07 -28.33 -35.82
C LEU A 35 -2.72 -28.18 -34.34
N PHE A 36 -1.42 -27.97 -34.04
CA PHE A 36 -0.95 -27.77 -32.67
C PHE A 36 -1.44 -26.43 -32.09
N THR A 37 -1.35 -25.36 -32.90
CA THR A 37 -1.87 -24.03 -32.49
C THR A 37 -3.39 -24.05 -32.33
N ASN A 38 -4.16 -24.68 -33.22
CA ASN A 38 -5.60 -24.78 -33.09
C ASN A 38 -6.05 -25.67 -31.91
N LYS A 39 -5.38 -26.80 -31.65
CA LYS A 39 -5.64 -27.61 -30.45
C LYS A 39 -5.31 -26.84 -29.16
N MET A 40 -4.21 -26.10 -29.16
CA MET A 40 -3.84 -25.25 -28.04
C MET A 40 -4.82 -24.10 -27.84
N PHE A 41 -5.27 -23.46 -28.93
CA PHE A 41 -6.28 -22.41 -28.90
C PHE A 41 -7.64 -22.94 -28.41
N LEU A 42 -8.07 -24.11 -28.86
CA LEU A 42 -9.30 -24.77 -28.41
C LEU A 42 -9.19 -25.18 -26.93
N ALA A 43 -8.05 -25.71 -26.49
CA ALA A 43 -7.81 -26.07 -25.11
C ALA A 43 -7.77 -24.84 -24.20
N MET A 44 -7.17 -23.73 -24.65
CA MET A 44 -7.21 -22.45 -23.93
C MET A 44 -8.63 -21.87 -23.84
N HIS A 45 -9.41 -21.97 -24.92
CA HIS A 45 -10.80 -21.49 -24.95
C HIS A 45 -11.73 -22.33 -24.07
N LEU A 46 -11.58 -23.65 -24.06
CA LEU A 46 -12.29 -24.54 -23.16
C LEU A 46 -11.88 -24.29 -21.70
N ARG A 47 -10.59 -24.10 -21.44
CA ARG A 47 -10.08 -23.77 -20.10
C ARG A 47 -10.65 -22.45 -19.57
N GLY A 48 -10.78 -21.44 -20.44
CA GLY A 48 -11.42 -20.16 -20.10
C GLY A 48 -12.92 -20.32 -19.76
N LYS A 49 -13.66 -21.17 -20.51
CA LYS A 49 -15.07 -21.46 -20.19
C LYS A 49 -15.24 -22.20 -18.87
N TRP A 50 -14.41 -23.21 -18.61
CA TRP A 50 -14.40 -23.94 -17.34
C TRP A 50 -14.05 -23.02 -16.15
N GLN A 51 -13.12 -22.10 -16.33
CA GLN A 51 -12.79 -21.12 -15.29
C GLN A 51 -13.97 -20.20 -14.98
N LYS A 52 -14.69 -19.71 -15.99
CA LYS A 52 -15.91 -18.91 -15.79
C LYS A 52 -17.01 -19.69 -15.08
N LEU A 53 -17.21 -20.96 -15.43
CA LEU A 53 -18.20 -21.80 -14.74
C LEU A 53 -17.86 -22.02 -13.27
N LEU A 54 -16.57 -22.23 -12.96
CA LEU A 54 -16.10 -22.33 -11.56
C LEU A 54 -16.25 -21.00 -10.81
N ASP A 55 -16.06 -19.87 -11.48
CA ASP A 55 -16.28 -18.54 -10.89
C ASP A 55 -17.76 -18.35 -10.52
N ILE A 56 -18.67 -18.68 -11.45
CA ILE A 56 -20.12 -18.65 -11.22
C ILE A 56 -20.50 -19.61 -10.07
N ALA A 57 -19.94 -20.81 -10.03
CA ALA A 57 -20.21 -21.76 -8.97
C ALA A 57 -19.79 -21.26 -7.58
N VAL A 58 -18.63 -20.60 -7.49
CA VAL A 58 -18.20 -19.98 -6.22
C VAL A 58 -19.15 -18.88 -5.80
N ASP A 59 -19.56 -18.01 -6.73
CA ASP A 59 -20.48 -16.90 -6.42
C ASP A 59 -21.89 -17.38 -6.06
N ALA A 60 -22.32 -18.52 -6.57
CA ALA A 60 -23.62 -19.12 -6.25
C ALA A 60 -23.61 -19.92 -4.93
N ILE A 61 -22.55 -20.66 -4.65
CA ILE A 61 -22.50 -21.61 -3.53
C ILE A 61 -21.92 -20.99 -2.27
N ALA A 62 -20.82 -20.22 -2.38
CA ALA A 62 -20.15 -19.69 -1.21
C ALA A 62 -21.04 -18.80 -0.31
N PRO A 63 -21.99 -18.00 -0.84
CA PRO A 63 -22.93 -17.26 -0.01
C PRO A 63 -23.91 -18.14 0.81
N LEU A 64 -24.07 -19.40 0.44
CA LEU A 64 -24.96 -20.34 1.15
C LEU A 64 -24.27 -21.03 2.32
N LEU A 65 -22.92 -21.00 2.36
CA LEU A 65 -22.14 -21.61 3.42
C LEU A 65 -22.23 -20.78 4.72
N PRO A 66 -22.11 -21.42 5.90
CA PRO A 66 -22.13 -20.70 7.17
C PRO A 66 -20.94 -19.75 7.30
N LEU A 67 -21.14 -18.63 7.98
CA LEU A 67 -20.07 -17.71 8.34
C LEU A 67 -19.11 -18.39 9.33
N GLN A 68 -17.82 -18.17 9.13
CA GLN A 68 -16.75 -18.78 9.91
C GLN A 68 -16.04 -17.72 10.76
N ARG A 69 -15.46 -18.12 11.88
CA ARG A 69 -14.63 -17.28 12.76
C ARG A 69 -13.30 -16.93 12.08
N LYS A 70 -13.38 -16.18 11.02
CA LYS A 70 -12.21 -15.70 10.27
C LYS A 70 -12.33 -14.24 9.91
N VAL A 71 -11.16 -13.61 9.79
CA VAL A 71 -10.98 -12.24 9.34
C VAL A 71 -10.28 -12.27 7.98
N VAL A 72 -10.81 -11.53 7.01
CA VAL A 72 -10.14 -11.27 5.74
C VAL A 72 -9.56 -9.87 5.78
N PHE A 73 -8.26 -9.77 5.58
CA PHE A 73 -7.52 -8.51 5.49
C PHE A 73 -7.16 -8.19 4.05
N ASP A 74 -7.28 -6.93 3.69
CA ASP A 74 -6.71 -6.35 2.48
C ASP A 74 -5.87 -5.11 2.86
N ASN A 75 -4.75 -4.92 2.19
CA ASN A 75 -3.89 -3.77 2.32
C ASN A 75 -3.58 -3.21 0.94
N PHE A 76 -4.03 -1.99 0.64
CA PHE A 76 -3.81 -1.30 -0.64
C PHE A 76 -4.10 -2.16 -1.89
N GLY A 77 -5.17 -2.97 -1.86
CA GLY A 77 -5.51 -3.86 -2.96
C GLY A 77 -4.50 -5.00 -3.14
N GLY A 78 -4.08 -5.62 -2.05
CA GLY A 78 -3.17 -6.76 -2.01
C GLY A 78 -1.68 -6.42 -2.05
N ARG A 79 -1.29 -5.16 -1.82
CA ARG A 79 0.11 -4.71 -1.87
C ARG A 79 0.82 -4.91 -0.53
N GLY A 80 1.42 -6.10 -0.34
CA GLY A 80 2.20 -6.42 0.83
C GLY A 80 1.40 -6.48 2.14
N MET A 81 2.10 -6.53 3.27
CA MET A 81 1.53 -6.52 4.61
C MET A 81 1.99 -5.25 5.35
N GLY A 82 1.06 -4.33 5.62
CA GLY A 82 1.40 -3.04 6.21
C GLY A 82 0.19 -2.30 6.79
N ASP A 83 0.44 -1.09 7.26
CA ASP A 83 -0.54 -0.13 7.78
C ASP A 83 -1.43 -0.73 8.90
N ASP A 84 -2.57 -0.11 9.21
CA ASP A 84 -3.48 -0.57 10.27
C ASP A 84 -3.84 -2.06 10.19
N PRO A 85 -4.18 -2.63 9.00
CA PRO A 85 -4.51 -4.04 8.89
C PRO A 85 -3.42 -4.99 9.40
N LYS A 86 -2.13 -4.65 9.19
CA LYS A 86 -1.00 -5.46 9.68
C LYS A 86 -1.01 -5.59 11.19
N TYR A 87 -1.10 -4.45 11.88
CA TYR A 87 -0.97 -4.44 13.35
C TYR A 87 -2.19 -5.03 14.03
N ILE A 88 -3.39 -4.85 13.46
CA ILE A 88 -4.60 -5.58 13.89
C ILE A 88 -4.40 -7.10 13.74
N ALA A 89 -3.90 -7.56 12.59
CA ALA A 89 -3.70 -8.99 12.34
C ALA A 89 -2.64 -9.59 13.28
N LEU A 90 -1.54 -8.88 13.54
CA LEU A 90 -0.50 -9.32 14.47
C LEU A 90 -1.02 -9.42 15.92
N TYR A 91 -1.82 -8.45 16.36
CA TYR A 91 -2.44 -8.47 17.66
C TYR A 91 -3.42 -9.65 17.81
N LEU A 92 -4.30 -9.85 16.82
CA LEU A 92 -5.25 -10.99 16.80
C LEU A 92 -4.51 -12.32 16.81
N LYS A 93 -3.46 -12.48 16.01
CA LYS A 93 -2.64 -13.70 15.99
C LYS A 93 -2.09 -14.03 17.37
N LYS A 94 -1.60 -13.03 18.10
CA LYS A 94 -0.97 -13.18 19.42
C LYS A 94 -2.00 -13.49 20.51
N HIS A 95 -3.13 -12.80 20.53
CA HIS A 95 -4.06 -12.79 21.65
C HIS A 95 -5.35 -13.60 21.41
N TYR A 96 -5.70 -13.86 20.14
CA TYR A 96 -6.91 -14.60 19.75
C TYR A 96 -6.58 -15.72 18.76
N PRO A 97 -5.81 -16.76 19.16
CA PRO A 97 -5.27 -17.78 18.25
C PRO A 97 -6.35 -18.66 17.61
N LYS A 98 -7.59 -18.61 18.09
CA LYS A 98 -8.75 -19.28 17.46
C LYS A 98 -9.31 -18.53 16.24
N ALA A 99 -8.92 -17.26 16.03
CA ALA A 99 -9.29 -16.51 14.86
C ALA A 99 -8.47 -16.99 13.66
N ARG A 100 -9.12 -17.36 12.58
CA ARG A 100 -8.44 -17.66 11.31
C ARG A 100 -8.20 -16.36 10.55
N LEU A 101 -6.93 -16.04 10.27
CA LEU A 101 -6.53 -14.80 9.62
C LEU A 101 -6.16 -15.07 8.16
N ILE A 102 -6.88 -14.42 7.24
CA ILE A 102 -6.68 -14.54 5.80
C ILE A 102 -6.18 -13.19 5.28
N TRP A 103 -5.07 -13.20 4.57
CA TRP A 103 -4.50 -11.99 3.97
C TRP A 103 -4.61 -12.03 2.45
N LEU A 104 -5.31 -11.06 1.85
CA LEU A 104 -5.39 -10.93 0.40
C LEU A 104 -4.09 -10.30 -0.12
N ALA A 105 -3.37 -11.00 -0.98
CA ALA A 105 -2.08 -10.58 -1.50
C ALA A 105 -2.02 -10.65 -3.02
N ALA A 106 -1.42 -9.67 -3.67
CA ALA A 106 -1.10 -9.73 -5.10
C ALA A 106 -0.04 -10.80 -5.37
N ASN A 107 0.91 -10.95 -4.45
CA ASN A 107 1.92 -12.01 -4.48
C ASN A 107 1.89 -12.82 -3.16
N PRO A 108 1.16 -13.95 -3.09
CA PRO A 108 1.09 -14.78 -1.88
C PRO A 108 2.36 -15.59 -1.60
N GLN A 109 3.42 -15.45 -2.41
CA GLN A 109 4.73 -16.06 -2.17
C GLN A 109 5.69 -15.14 -1.37
N GLU A 110 5.26 -13.91 -1.07
CA GLU A 110 5.98 -13.04 -0.13
C GLU A 110 5.99 -13.65 1.26
N ASP A 111 6.93 -13.19 2.08
CA ASP A 111 7.07 -13.66 3.46
C ASP A 111 5.92 -13.11 4.33
N PHE A 112 5.08 -14.04 4.82
CA PHE A 112 3.99 -13.72 5.75
C PHE A 112 4.24 -14.39 7.10
N PRO A 113 3.89 -13.74 8.22
CA PRO A 113 4.03 -14.34 9.53
C PRO A 113 3.23 -15.64 9.66
N GLU A 114 3.82 -16.66 10.27
CA GLU A 114 3.13 -17.93 10.56
C GLU A 114 1.76 -17.67 11.21
N GLY A 115 0.72 -18.41 10.82
CA GLY A 115 -0.66 -18.24 11.31
C GLY A 115 -1.48 -17.17 10.56
N ILE A 116 -0.91 -16.48 9.59
CA ILE A 116 -1.62 -15.62 8.63
C ILE A 116 -1.57 -16.29 7.26
N GLU A 117 -2.74 -16.68 6.73
CA GLU A 117 -2.85 -17.40 5.46
C GLU A 117 -2.88 -16.41 4.28
N PRO A 118 -1.81 -16.31 3.45
CA PRO A 118 -1.85 -15.48 2.25
C PRO A 118 -2.71 -16.15 1.18
N VAL A 119 -3.56 -15.35 0.55
CA VAL A 119 -4.44 -15.78 -0.53
C VAL A 119 -4.36 -14.77 -1.67
N ARG A 120 -4.15 -15.28 -2.90
CA ARG A 120 -4.09 -14.41 -4.07
C ARG A 120 -5.37 -13.60 -4.21
N ILE A 121 -5.25 -12.25 -4.20
CA ILE A 121 -6.37 -11.33 -4.39
C ILE A 121 -7.06 -11.58 -5.75
N TYR A 122 -8.36 -11.37 -5.84
CA TYR A 122 -9.23 -11.63 -7.00
C TYR A 122 -9.31 -13.11 -7.44
N SER A 123 -8.72 -14.04 -6.67
CA SER A 123 -8.88 -15.48 -6.92
C SER A 123 -10.23 -16.00 -6.42
N ARG A 124 -10.64 -17.19 -6.91
CA ARG A 124 -11.80 -17.91 -6.39
C ARG A 124 -11.68 -18.19 -4.89
N LYS A 125 -10.47 -18.51 -4.43
CA LYS A 125 -10.18 -18.71 -3.01
C LYS A 125 -10.40 -17.42 -2.21
N ALA A 126 -9.97 -16.27 -2.72
CA ALA A 126 -10.24 -14.98 -2.09
C ALA A 126 -11.74 -14.69 -1.99
N ARG A 127 -12.50 -14.90 -3.08
CA ARG A 127 -13.97 -14.73 -3.08
C ARG A 127 -14.66 -15.67 -2.09
N TYR A 128 -14.26 -16.95 -2.06
CA TYR A 128 -14.75 -17.90 -1.05
C TYR A 128 -14.52 -17.40 0.38
N HIS A 129 -13.32 -16.87 0.65
CA HIS A 129 -13.03 -16.32 1.98
C HIS A 129 -13.85 -15.07 2.28
N LEU A 130 -14.01 -14.16 1.33
CA LEU A 130 -14.85 -12.97 1.50
C LEU A 130 -16.31 -13.35 1.79
N TYR A 131 -16.90 -14.32 1.08
CA TYR A 131 -18.28 -14.76 1.34
C TYR A 131 -18.47 -15.45 2.68
N THR A 132 -17.44 -16.11 3.20
CA THR A 132 -17.56 -16.97 4.38
C THR A 132 -16.88 -16.44 5.64
N ALA A 133 -16.20 -15.29 5.59
CA ALA A 133 -15.63 -14.64 6.77
C ALA A 133 -16.68 -13.83 7.53
N LYS A 134 -16.60 -13.85 8.87
CA LYS A 134 -17.40 -12.96 9.73
C LYS A 134 -16.94 -11.50 9.64
N VAL A 135 -15.63 -11.26 9.46
CA VAL A 135 -15.07 -9.91 9.49
C VAL A 135 -14.21 -9.64 8.26
N TRP A 136 -14.34 -8.44 7.71
CA TRP A 136 -13.42 -7.88 6.72
C TRP A 136 -12.73 -6.65 7.31
N VAL A 137 -11.44 -6.48 7.00
CA VAL A 137 -10.63 -5.30 7.36
C VAL A 137 -9.89 -4.84 6.11
N ASP A 138 -10.06 -3.58 5.73
CA ASP A 138 -9.43 -3.02 4.54
C ASP A 138 -9.05 -1.56 4.78
N ASN A 139 -7.92 -1.11 4.25
CA ASN A 139 -7.48 0.28 4.30
C ASN A 139 -7.61 1.01 2.95
N PHE A 140 -8.13 0.33 1.94
CA PHE A 140 -8.27 0.85 0.59
C PHE A 140 -9.60 0.37 0.00
N LYS A 141 -10.27 1.21 -0.76
CA LYS A 141 -11.53 0.83 -1.43
C LYS A 141 -11.23 -0.04 -2.64
N SER A 142 -10.67 -1.24 -2.39
CA SER A 142 -10.30 -2.18 -3.44
C SER A 142 -11.53 -2.81 -4.09
N LEU A 143 -11.46 -3.00 -5.37
CA LEU A 143 -12.53 -3.57 -6.20
C LEU A 143 -11.99 -4.74 -7.02
N PRO A 144 -12.88 -5.66 -7.39
CA PRO A 144 -14.26 -5.84 -6.95
C PRO A 144 -14.35 -6.68 -5.67
N LYS A 145 -15.22 -6.25 -4.73
CA LYS A 145 -15.64 -7.09 -3.58
C LYS A 145 -17.04 -7.63 -3.84
N PRO A 146 -17.39 -8.84 -3.33
CA PRO A 146 -18.77 -9.31 -3.33
C PRO A 146 -19.64 -8.44 -2.42
N GLU A 147 -20.96 -8.54 -2.56
CA GLU A 147 -21.89 -7.93 -1.60
C GLU A 147 -21.71 -8.56 -0.22
N LYS A 148 -21.67 -7.70 0.79
CA LYS A 148 -21.60 -8.13 2.19
C LYS A 148 -22.89 -8.83 2.61
N ARG A 149 -22.76 -9.97 3.27
CA ARG A 149 -23.89 -10.76 3.77
C ARG A 149 -24.33 -10.30 5.14
N THR A 150 -25.59 -10.54 5.48
CA THR A 150 -26.08 -10.40 6.85
C THR A 150 -25.22 -11.22 7.80
N GLY A 151 -24.82 -10.63 8.91
CA GLY A 151 -23.92 -11.24 9.91
C GLY A 151 -22.43 -11.10 9.61
N GLN A 152 -22.05 -10.46 8.50
CA GLN A 152 -20.67 -10.03 8.26
C GLN A 152 -20.46 -8.61 8.78
N PHE A 153 -19.27 -8.32 9.26
CA PHE A 153 -18.85 -7.02 9.77
C PHE A 153 -17.65 -6.50 9.00
N TYR A 154 -17.74 -5.29 8.46
CA TYR A 154 -16.69 -4.69 7.64
C TYR A 154 -16.12 -3.42 8.30
N ILE A 155 -14.84 -3.42 8.56
CA ILE A 155 -14.07 -2.29 9.08
C ILE A 155 -13.26 -1.69 7.94
N GLN A 156 -13.53 -0.42 7.61
CA GLN A 156 -12.70 0.37 6.72
C GLN A 156 -11.79 1.25 7.57
N THR A 157 -10.48 0.93 7.58
CA THR A 157 -9.50 1.66 8.39
C THR A 157 -9.05 2.95 7.74
N TRP A 158 -9.20 3.04 6.40
CA TRP A 158 -8.55 4.06 5.59
C TRP A 158 -7.02 4.02 5.76
N HIS A 159 -6.31 5.05 5.28
CA HIS A 159 -4.84 5.10 5.31
C HIS A 159 -4.29 6.52 5.49
N GLY A 160 -5.12 7.46 5.93
CA GLY A 160 -4.75 8.87 6.10
C GLY A 160 -3.93 9.16 7.36
N GLY A 161 -3.74 8.19 8.28
CA GLY A 161 -3.06 8.39 9.54
C GLY A 161 -3.73 9.42 10.43
N ILE A 162 -2.94 10.05 11.30
CA ILE A 162 -3.39 11.13 12.20
C ILE A 162 -4.03 12.26 11.39
N LEU A 163 -3.46 12.62 10.24
CA LEU A 163 -4.01 13.65 9.36
C LEU A 163 -3.62 13.46 7.91
N GLY A 164 -4.58 13.08 7.08
CA GLY A 164 -4.43 13.13 5.63
C GLY A 164 -4.56 14.57 5.13
N LEU A 165 -3.55 15.05 4.39
CA LEU A 165 -3.55 16.45 3.94
C LEU A 165 -4.48 16.71 2.76
N LYS A 166 -4.73 15.72 1.89
CA LYS A 166 -5.62 15.86 0.73
C LYS A 166 -7.09 15.92 1.16
N GLN A 167 -7.89 16.74 0.47
CA GLN A 167 -9.34 16.76 0.67
C GLN A 167 -9.95 15.38 0.50
N ALA A 168 -10.96 15.11 1.32
CA ALA A 168 -11.70 13.87 1.26
C ALA A 168 -12.48 13.72 -0.04
N GLU A 169 -12.74 12.49 -0.42
CA GLU A 169 -13.21 12.12 -1.76
C GLU A 169 -14.56 12.73 -2.13
N ALA A 170 -15.51 12.79 -1.19
CA ALA A 170 -16.84 13.37 -1.48
C ALA A 170 -16.78 14.88 -1.70
N GLN A 171 -15.76 15.58 -1.18
CA GLN A 171 -15.57 17.03 -1.38
C GLN A 171 -15.05 17.37 -2.79
N VAL A 172 -14.48 16.41 -3.47
CA VAL A 172 -13.85 16.57 -4.79
C VAL A 172 -14.37 15.51 -5.79
N GLU A 173 -15.61 15.06 -5.62
CA GLU A 173 -16.22 13.97 -6.39
C GLU A 173 -16.11 14.21 -7.91
N GLU A 174 -16.31 15.44 -8.36
CA GLU A 174 -16.21 15.83 -9.76
C GLU A 174 -14.80 15.71 -10.38
N GLN A 175 -13.76 15.68 -9.54
CA GLN A 175 -12.36 15.48 -9.96
C GLN A 175 -11.97 14.00 -10.03
N LEU A 176 -12.85 13.10 -9.62
CA LEU A 176 -12.60 11.66 -9.56
C LEU A 176 -13.23 10.92 -10.73
N ALA A 177 -12.62 9.81 -11.14
CA ALA A 177 -13.19 8.96 -12.18
C ALA A 177 -14.56 8.41 -11.75
N PRO A 178 -15.63 8.51 -12.59
CA PRO A 178 -16.97 8.07 -12.21
C PRO A 178 -17.05 6.61 -11.74
N ALA A 179 -16.27 5.72 -12.35
CA ALA A 179 -16.20 4.31 -11.95
C ALA A 179 -15.64 4.15 -10.53
N TYR A 180 -14.63 4.96 -10.17
CA TYR A 180 -14.10 4.98 -8.82
C TYR A 180 -15.13 5.48 -7.81
N VAL A 181 -15.84 6.58 -8.13
CA VAL A 181 -16.88 7.16 -7.27
C VAL A 181 -17.98 6.13 -6.99
N ALA A 182 -18.50 5.47 -8.04
CA ALA A 182 -19.51 4.44 -7.89
C ALA A 182 -19.06 3.30 -6.98
N ALA A 183 -17.83 2.88 -7.14
CA ALA A 183 -17.21 1.84 -6.35
C ALA A 183 -17.00 2.26 -4.89
N ALA A 184 -16.50 3.47 -4.67
CA ALA A 184 -16.26 4.01 -3.33
C ALA A 184 -17.58 4.23 -2.55
N LYS A 185 -18.65 4.66 -3.23
CA LYS A 185 -20.01 4.76 -2.65
C LYS A 185 -20.53 3.40 -2.23
N ARG A 186 -20.36 2.38 -3.09
CA ARG A 186 -20.73 1.00 -2.77
C ARG A 186 -19.94 0.43 -1.59
N ASP A 187 -18.62 0.67 -1.55
CA ASP A 187 -17.77 0.25 -0.44
C ASP A 187 -18.21 0.90 0.88
N ALA A 188 -18.51 2.20 0.86
CA ALA A 188 -19.01 2.93 2.02
C ALA A 188 -20.36 2.40 2.52
N GLN A 189 -21.26 1.97 1.62
CA GLN A 189 -22.55 1.35 2.00
C GLN A 189 -22.37 -0.01 2.69
N MET A 190 -21.32 -0.76 2.36
CA MET A 190 -21.01 -2.05 2.99
C MET A 190 -20.24 -1.89 4.30
N THR A 191 -19.59 -0.75 4.54
CA THR A 191 -18.78 -0.48 5.74
C THR A 191 -19.67 -0.36 6.98
N ASP A 192 -19.36 -1.11 8.04
CA ASP A 192 -20.04 -1.04 9.33
C ASP A 192 -19.34 -0.13 10.31
N LEU A 193 -18.01 0.02 10.19
CA LEU A 193 -17.22 0.79 11.12
C LEU A 193 -16.06 1.50 10.44
N MET A 194 -15.91 2.78 10.76
CA MET A 194 -14.66 3.55 10.62
C MET A 194 -14.23 4.07 11.99
N TYR A 195 -12.97 4.46 12.12
CA TYR A 195 -12.44 5.06 13.36
C TYR A 195 -11.32 6.05 13.08
N SER A 196 -11.04 6.91 14.03
CA SER A 196 -9.92 7.84 14.05
C SER A 196 -9.56 8.19 15.49
N ASP A 197 -8.30 8.57 15.69
CA ASP A 197 -7.74 9.01 16.96
C ASP A 197 -8.01 10.48 17.28
N ASN A 198 -8.63 11.23 16.36
CA ASN A 198 -8.88 12.67 16.52
C ASN A 198 -10.24 13.12 15.98
N ASP A 199 -10.72 14.25 16.47
CA ASP A 199 -12.06 14.76 16.14
C ASP A 199 -12.13 15.35 14.73
N PHE A 200 -11.04 15.93 14.24
CA PHE A 200 -10.98 16.51 12.89
C PHE A 200 -11.20 15.44 11.81
N VAL A 201 -10.46 14.33 11.86
CA VAL A 201 -10.60 13.24 10.88
C VAL A 201 -11.91 12.49 11.05
N ARG A 202 -12.42 12.33 12.29
CA ARG A 202 -13.75 11.77 12.54
C ARG A 202 -14.84 12.57 11.81
N ASN A 203 -14.79 13.89 11.90
CA ASN A 203 -15.72 14.75 11.17
C ASN A 203 -15.60 14.58 9.66
N ILE A 204 -14.38 14.46 9.12
CA ILE A 204 -14.15 14.19 7.70
C ILE A 204 -14.79 12.86 7.29
N PHE A 205 -14.61 11.78 8.06
CA PHE A 205 -15.21 10.49 7.75
C PHE A 205 -16.74 10.53 7.75
N GLN A 206 -17.34 11.28 8.68
CA GLN A 206 -18.80 11.45 8.76
C GLN A 206 -19.38 12.29 7.62
N THR A 207 -18.63 13.28 7.13
CA THR A 207 -19.17 14.27 6.18
C THR A 207 -18.72 14.09 4.74
N SER A 208 -17.61 13.37 4.51
CA SER A 208 -16.89 13.47 3.25
C SER A 208 -16.45 12.13 2.64
N PHE A 209 -16.98 11.00 3.13
CA PHE A 209 -16.62 9.66 2.65
C PHE A 209 -17.80 8.86 2.07
N TRP A 210 -18.95 9.50 1.84
CA TRP A 210 -20.23 8.85 1.51
C TRP A 210 -20.63 7.77 2.54
N TYR A 211 -20.11 7.87 3.74
CA TYR A 211 -20.31 6.93 4.83
C TYR A 211 -21.28 7.51 5.88
N ASN A 212 -22.29 6.71 6.25
CA ASN A 212 -23.31 7.12 7.21
C ASN A 212 -23.31 6.29 8.51
N GLY A 213 -22.32 5.42 8.66
CA GLY A 213 -22.19 4.56 9.84
C GLY A 213 -21.45 5.24 11.00
N PRO A 214 -21.20 4.49 12.08
CA PRO A 214 -20.48 5.00 13.25
C PRO A 214 -18.99 5.23 12.95
N VAL A 215 -18.46 6.38 13.40
CA VAL A 215 -17.04 6.68 13.44
C VAL A 215 -16.61 6.74 14.90
N LEU A 216 -15.92 5.70 15.36
CA LEU A 216 -15.44 5.63 16.74
C LEU A 216 -14.18 6.46 16.94
N LYS A 217 -14.04 7.08 18.12
CA LYS A 217 -12.75 7.65 18.54
C LYS A 217 -11.91 6.52 19.11
N LYS A 218 -10.94 6.07 18.35
CA LYS A 218 -10.03 4.95 18.66
C LYS A 218 -8.64 5.26 18.13
N ASN A 219 -7.64 4.79 18.82
CA ASN A 219 -6.25 4.89 18.38
C ASN A 219 -6.00 4.17 17.05
N LEU A 220 -4.95 4.58 16.35
CA LEU A 220 -4.58 3.99 15.07
C LEU A 220 -3.66 2.79 15.29
N PRO A 221 -4.03 1.58 14.84
CA PRO A 221 -3.21 0.37 15.01
C PRO A 221 -1.78 0.51 14.52
N ARG A 222 -1.54 1.24 13.42
CA ARG A 222 -0.22 1.46 12.85
C ARG A 222 0.70 2.31 13.71
N LEU A 223 0.17 3.04 14.69
CA LEU A 223 0.96 3.84 15.63
C LEU A 223 1.44 3.03 16.84
N ALA A 224 0.87 1.85 17.08
CA ALA A 224 1.29 0.98 18.17
C ALA A 224 2.81 0.70 18.16
N PRO A 225 3.44 0.24 17.06
CA PRO A 225 4.88 -0.01 17.04
C PRO A 225 5.72 1.27 17.10
N ILE A 226 5.15 2.43 16.78
CA ILE A 226 5.84 3.72 16.83
C ILE A 226 5.90 4.22 18.28
N LEU A 227 4.80 4.09 19.03
CA LEU A 227 4.68 4.55 20.41
C LEU A 227 5.17 3.50 21.43
N HIS A 228 5.05 2.22 21.08
CA HIS A 228 5.51 1.08 21.88
C HIS A 228 6.48 0.21 21.08
N PRO A 229 7.69 0.70 20.75
CA PRO A 229 8.64 -0.01 19.91
C PRO A 229 9.08 -1.32 20.55
N THR A 230 9.18 -2.36 19.75
CA THR A 230 9.78 -3.64 20.16
C THR A 230 11.26 -3.42 20.40
N GLU A 231 11.76 -3.94 21.52
CA GLU A 231 13.19 -3.93 21.84
C GLU A 231 13.99 -4.60 20.72
N GLY A 232 15.10 -3.99 20.32
CA GLY A 232 15.97 -4.51 19.27
C GLY A 232 15.55 -4.16 17.83
N LEU A 233 14.33 -3.67 17.57
CA LEU A 233 13.85 -3.36 16.22
C LEU A 233 14.82 -2.46 15.44
N ARG A 234 15.33 -1.41 16.10
CA ARG A 234 16.31 -0.51 15.46
C ARG A 234 17.56 -1.25 15.00
N ALA A 235 18.11 -2.11 15.85
CA ALA A 235 19.32 -2.89 15.54
C ALA A 235 19.07 -3.89 14.41
N GLU A 236 17.88 -4.51 14.36
CA GLU A 236 17.48 -5.39 13.26
C GLU A 236 17.41 -4.65 11.92
N ILE A 237 16.83 -3.44 11.91
CA ILE A 237 16.76 -2.59 10.72
C ILE A 237 18.14 -2.15 10.27
N GLN A 238 19.00 -1.72 11.21
CA GLN A 238 20.39 -1.36 10.91
C GLN A 238 21.14 -2.54 10.29
N LYS A 239 21.02 -3.73 10.86
CA LYS A 239 21.62 -4.96 10.33
C LYS A 239 21.10 -5.27 8.92
N LYS A 240 19.77 -5.22 8.71
CA LYS A 240 19.13 -5.54 7.43
C LYS A 240 19.49 -4.57 6.31
N LEU A 241 19.68 -3.29 6.66
CA LEU A 241 20.05 -2.23 5.72
C LEU A 241 21.55 -1.93 5.70
N HIS A 242 22.36 -2.73 6.40
CA HIS A 242 23.83 -2.58 6.50
C HIS A 242 24.27 -1.20 7.03
N ILE A 243 23.54 -0.66 8.01
CA ILE A 243 23.82 0.64 8.63
C ILE A 243 24.69 0.44 9.87
N PRO A 244 25.82 1.16 9.99
CA PRO A 244 26.63 1.10 11.21
C PRO A 244 25.84 1.53 12.45
N PRO A 245 25.98 0.82 13.59
CA PRO A 245 25.18 1.08 14.81
C PRO A 245 25.27 2.49 15.36
N GLU A 246 26.44 3.13 15.19
CA GLU A 246 26.72 4.50 15.67
C GLU A 246 26.06 5.59 14.80
N LYS A 247 25.58 5.25 13.61
CA LYS A 247 24.96 6.22 12.72
C LYS A 247 23.52 6.53 13.12
N LYS A 248 23.17 7.81 13.05
CA LYS A 248 21.79 8.27 13.10
C LYS A 248 21.12 8.11 11.75
N MET A 249 19.81 7.90 11.76
CA MET A 249 19.04 7.66 10.55
C MET A 249 18.08 8.81 10.27
N LEU A 250 18.27 9.47 9.12
CA LEU A 250 17.36 10.45 8.56
C LEU A 250 16.49 9.77 7.51
N LEU A 251 15.20 9.59 7.76
CA LEU A 251 14.29 9.02 6.78
C LEU A 251 13.84 10.12 5.81
N TYR A 252 14.00 9.90 4.50
CA TYR A 252 13.40 10.73 3.45
C TYR A 252 12.33 9.93 2.72
N ALA A 253 11.08 10.36 2.86
CA ALA A 253 9.90 9.65 2.37
C ALA A 253 8.94 10.60 1.63
N PRO A 254 9.26 11.01 0.40
CA PRO A 254 8.42 11.91 -0.39
C PRO A 254 7.18 11.20 -0.94
N THR A 255 6.10 11.98 -1.18
CA THR A 255 4.89 11.49 -1.85
C THR A 255 5.13 11.27 -3.34
N PHE A 256 4.31 10.39 -3.91
CA PHE A 256 4.28 10.13 -5.34
C PHE A 256 3.76 11.36 -6.13
N ARG A 257 4.33 11.58 -7.33
CA ARG A 257 3.86 12.56 -8.33
C ARG A 257 3.48 11.83 -9.61
N GLN A 258 2.34 12.18 -10.18
CA GLN A 258 1.84 11.53 -11.41
C GLN A 258 2.75 11.73 -12.61
N ASN A 259 3.45 12.88 -12.68
CA ASN A 259 4.37 13.20 -13.76
C ASN A 259 5.72 12.45 -13.72
N ASN A 260 5.99 11.68 -12.66
CA ASN A 260 7.23 10.91 -12.48
C ASN A 260 8.53 11.72 -12.67
N GLU A 261 8.52 13.02 -12.33
CA GLU A 261 9.73 13.85 -12.42
C GLU A 261 10.77 13.40 -11.40
N ALA A 262 11.80 12.71 -11.87
CA ALA A 262 12.87 12.19 -11.01
C ALA A 262 13.61 13.31 -10.25
N THR A 263 13.72 14.50 -10.82
CA THR A 263 14.41 15.65 -10.24
C THR A 263 13.83 16.11 -8.91
N LEU A 264 12.53 15.86 -8.67
CA LEU A 264 11.87 16.19 -7.39
C LEU A 264 12.34 15.30 -6.24
N TYR A 265 12.84 14.11 -6.54
CA TYR A 265 13.26 13.14 -5.55
C TYR A 265 14.76 13.14 -5.30
N PHE A 266 15.56 13.62 -6.28
CA PHE A 266 17.01 13.56 -6.25
C PHE A 266 17.62 14.97 -6.19
N TRP A 267 18.15 15.30 -5.03
CA TRP A 267 18.79 16.59 -4.72
C TRP A 267 20.11 16.35 -3.95
N ASN A 268 20.78 17.39 -3.55
CA ASN A 268 22.05 17.28 -2.84
C ASN A 268 21.85 16.84 -1.38
N TYR A 269 21.77 15.53 -1.15
CA TYR A 269 21.58 14.92 0.16
C TYR A 269 22.72 15.22 1.13
N GLU A 270 23.98 15.27 0.66
CA GLU A 270 25.14 15.52 1.49
C GLU A 270 25.05 16.87 2.21
N LYS A 271 24.58 17.92 1.52
CA LYS A 271 24.39 19.25 2.11
C LYS A 271 23.41 19.20 3.31
N VAL A 272 22.36 18.43 3.20
CA VAL A 272 21.35 18.25 4.27
C VAL A 272 21.92 17.38 5.40
N LEU A 273 22.63 16.29 5.08
CA LEU A 273 23.28 15.45 6.09
C LEU A 273 24.32 16.23 6.90
N GLU A 274 25.07 17.15 6.25
CA GLU A 274 25.98 18.07 6.94
C GLU A 274 25.23 19.05 7.87
N ALA A 275 24.08 19.59 7.43
CA ALA A 275 23.25 20.47 8.25
C ALA A 275 22.72 19.72 9.48
N MET A 276 22.25 18.47 9.31
CA MET A 276 21.85 17.59 10.41
C MET A 276 23.00 17.34 11.38
N ALA A 277 24.17 16.97 10.86
CA ALA A 277 25.33 16.71 11.69
C ALA A 277 25.77 17.94 12.51
N ARG A 278 25.79 19.13 11.89
CA ARG A 278 26.11 20.39 12.59
C ARG A 278 25.09 20.72 13.67
N ARG A 279 23.79 20.52 13.39
CA ARG A 279 22.71 20.87 14.35
C ARG A 279 22.62 19.91 15.51
N PHE A 280 22.74 18.60 15.27
CA PHE A 280 22.49 17.57 16.27
C PHE A 280 23.77 16.91 16.81
N GLY A 281 24.92 17.29 16.29
CA GLY A 281 26.21 16.83 16.81
C GLY A 281 26.54 15.36 16.53
N GLN A 282 25.86 14.72 15.54
CA GLN A 282 26.01 13.30 15.23
C GLN A 282 26.02 13.06 13.73
N SER A 283 26.69 11.99 13.28
CA SER A 283 26.72 11.60 11.88
C SER A 283 25.46 10.85 11.49
N TYR A 284 24.86 11.24 10.35
CA TYR A 284 23.64 10.67 9.81
C TYR A 284 23.89 9.89 8.53
N VAL A 285 23.06 8.87 8.30
CA VAL A 285 22.78 8.29 6.98
C VAL A 285 21.36 8.63 6.58
N LEU A 286 21.09 8.80 5.28
CA LEU A 286 19.78 9.06 4.76
C LEU A 286 19.17 7.76 4.25
N LEU A 287 17.99 7.39 4.79
CA LEU A 287 17.19 6.28 4.30
C LEU A 287 16.24 6.82 3.21
N LEU A 288 16.53 6.52 1.95
CA LEU A 288 15.69 6.95 0.83
C LEU A 288 14.57 5.95 0.59
N ARG A 289 13.34 6.33 0.94
CA ARG A 289 12.14 5.52 0.74
C ARG A 289 11.19 6.17 -0.25
N LEU A 290 11.36 5.86 -1.51
CA LEU A 290 10.46 6.31 -2.57
C LEU A 290 9.19 5.46 -2.60
N HIS A 291 8.10 6.06 -3.07
CA HIS A 291 6.86 5.32 -3.34
C HIS A 291 7.11 4.23 -4.39
N PRO A 292 6.48 3.03 -4.28
CA PRO A 292 6.72 1.91 -5.21
C PRO A 292 6.58 2.27 -6.69
N ASN A 293 5.71 3.21 -7.03
CA ASN A 293 5.49 3.64 -8.41
C ASN A 293 6.71 4.37 -9.01
N VAL A 294 7.56 4.98 -8.18
CA VAL A 294 8.76 5.72 -8.63
C VAL A 294 10.06 5.03 -8.20
N ALA A 295 9.99 3.95 -7.43
CA ALA A 295 11.18 3.24 -6.96
C ALA A 295 12.07 2.77 -8.12
N LYS A 296 11.49 2.43 -9.27
CA LYS A 296 12.23 2.07 -10.49
C LYS A 296 13.08 3.23 -11.05
N LEU A 297 12.70 4.48 -10.82
CA LEU A 297 13.51 5.63 -11.24
C LEU A 297 14.83 5.69 -10.47
N ALA A 298 14.89 5.10 -9.30
CA ALA A 298 16.05 5.05 -8.43
C ALA A 298 17.08 3.96 -8.84
N GLU A 299 16.72 3.00 -9.70
CA GLU A 299 17.58 1.89 -10.09
C GLU A 299 18.86 2.33 -10.82
N GLY A 300 18.83 3.50 -11.50
CA GLY A 300 19.98 4.10 -12.20
C GLY A 300 20.74 5.15 -11.37
N PHE A 301 20.31 5.43 -10.15
CA PHE A 301 20.90 6.47 -9.34
C PHE A 301 22.12 5.94 -8.57
N ARG A 302 23.23 6.69 -8.66
CA ARG A 302 24.42 6.39 -7.85
C ARG A 302 24.25 6.99 -6.47
N TYR A 303 24.09 6.12 -5.48
CA TYR A 303 24.05 6.51 -4.08
C TYR A 303 25.46 6.71 -3.53
N SER A 304 25.63 7.70 -2.65
CA SER A 304 26.83 7.79 -1.80
C SER A 304 26.77 6.75 -0.68
N ASP A 305 27.86 6.51 0.00
CA ASP A 305 27.91 5.62 1.18
C ASP A 305 27.02 6.10 2.34
N HIS A 306 26.54 7.35 2.27
CA HIS A 306 25.64 7.94 3.26
C HIS A 306 24.15 7.86 2.88
N VAL A 307 23.81 7.38 1.67
CA VAL A 307 22.43 7.26 1.19
C VAL A 307 22.06 5.80 0.99
N ILE A 308 21.18 5.31 1.81
CA ILE A 308 20.76 3.90 1.88
C ILE A 308 19.41 3.73 1.18
N PRO A 309 19.30 2.92 0.11
CA PRO A 309 18.03 2.61 -0.53
C PRO A 309 17.12 1.84 0.44
N ALA A 310 16.00 2.45 0.83
CA ALA A 310 15.03 1.83 1.75
C ALA A 310 13.65 1.59 1.11
N SER A 311 13.49 1.82 -0.22
CA SER A 311 12.23 1.62 -0.93
C SER A 311 11.75 0.17 -0.91
N GLY A 312 12.67 -0.80 -0.83
CA GLY A 312 12.37 -2.23 -0.71
C GLY A 312 12.05 -2.70 0.71
N TYR A 313 12.20 -1.87 1.73
CA TYR A 313 11.85 -2.25 3.09
C TYR A 313 10.32 -2.35 3.22
N PRO A 314 9.74 -3.43 3.77
CA PRO A 314 8.30 -3.68 3.64
C PRO A 314 7.44 -2.74 4.46
N ASP A 315 7.91 -2.25 5.60
CA ASP A 315 7.11 -1.53 6.60
C ASP A 315 7.60 -0.11 6.85
N MET A 316 6.70 0.86 6.65
CA MET A 316 6.97 2.28 6.87
C MET A 316 7.03 2.63 8.35
N GLN A 317 6.16 2.04 9.16
CA GLN A 317 6.06 2.31 10.59
C GLN A 317 7.32 1.85 11.32
N GLU A 318 7.89 0.73 10.90
CA GLU A 318 9.17 0.25 11.42
C GLU A 318 10.32 1.21 11.06
N LEU A 319 10.35 1.75 9.83
CA LEU A 319 11.34 2.76 9.44
C LEU A 319 11.19 4.06 10.24
N ILE A 320 9.96 4.54 10.45
CA ILE A 320 9.67 5.72 11.30
C ILE A 320 10.14 5.45 12.73
N THR A 321 9.87 4.25 13.26
CA THR A 321 10.28 3.86 14.61
C THR A 321 11.80 3.91 14.75
N ALA A 322 12.54 3.40 13.78
CA ALA A 322 13.99 3.34 13.80
C ALA A 322 14.66 4.69 13.49
N ALA A 323 14.06 5.55 12.69
CA ALA A 323 14.63 6.83 12.30
C ALA A 323 14.74 7.81 13.48
N ASP A 324 15.74 8.70 13.42
CA ASP A 324 15.96 9.78 14.39
C ASP A 324 15.30 11.09 13.94
N ALA A 325 15.04 11.25 12.65
CA ALA A 325 14.34 12.39 12.06
C ALA A 325 13.70 11.99 10.73
N LEU A 326 12.75 12.79 10.25
CA LEU A 326 12.06 12.60 8.98
C LEU A 326 12.14 13.85 8.12
N ILE A 327 12.42 13.66 6.83
CA ILE A 327 12.10 14.62 5.78
C ILE A 327 10.98 14.02 4.92
N THR A 328 9.93 14.78 4.69
CA THR A 328 8.84 14.41 3.79
C THR A 328 8.29 15.65 3.11
N ASP A 329 7.15 15.54 2.43
CA ASP A 329 6.49 16.65 1.78
C ASP A 329 5.00 16.76 2.20
N TYR A 330 4.07 16.40 1.35
CA TYR A 330 2.61 16.50 1.59
C TYR A 330 2.02 15.19 2.15
N SER A 331 2.81 14.42 2.87
CA SER A 331 2.46 13.10 3.40
C SER A 331 1.94 13.16 4.84
N SER A 332 0.92 12.35 5.13
CA SER A 332 0.47 12.07 6.51
C SER A 332 1.55 11.46 7.41
N THR A 333 2.57 10.85 6.82
CA THR A 333 3.73 10.29 7.52
C THR A 333 4.43 11.30 8.44
N ALA A 334 4.34 12.61 8.09
CA ALA A 334 4.84 13.68 8.94
C ALA A 334 4.26 13.60 10.37
N PHE A 335 2.96 13.38 10.49
CA PHE A 335 2.28 13.30 11.78
C PHE A 335 2.54 11.99 12.50
N ASP A 336 2.62 10.87 11.77
CA ASP A 336 2.97 9.57 12.36
C ASP A 336 4.38 9.59 12.99
N CYS A 337 5.31 10.36 12.40
CA CYS A 337 6.62 10.58 12.99
C CYS A 337 6.57 11.59 14.14
N ALA A 338 5.89 12.74 13.95
CA ALA A 338 5.87 13.84 14.91
C ALA A 338 5.21 13.48 16.25
N ILE A 339 4.33 12.48 16.30
CA ILE A 339 3.74 12.01 17.57
C ILE A 339 4.82 11.54 18.56
N THR A 340 5.96 11.08 18.07
CA THR A 340 7.13 10.69 18.89
C THR A 340 8.02 11.84 19.27
N ARG A 341 7.69 13.08 18.88
CA ARG A 341 8.51 14.29 19.08
C ARG A 341 9.83 14.30 18.32
N LYS A 342 10.08 13.34 17.45
CA LYS A 342 11.24 13.36 16.55
C LYS A 342 11.13 14.54 15.58
N PRO A 343 12.26 15.16 15.19
CA PRO A 343 12.27 16.25 14.22
C PRO A 343 11.65 15.83 12.89
N VAL A 344 10.71 16.62 12.38
CA VAL A 344 10.11 16.47 11.07
C VAL A 344 10.31 17.76 10.29
N PHE A 345 10.84 17.64 9.08
CA PHE A 345 11.05 18.74 8.16
C PHE A 345 10.27 18.49 6.87
N LEU A 346 9.58 19.52 6.36
CA LEU A 346 8.87 19.40 5.10
C LEU A 346 9.69 20.06 3.97
N TYR A 347 9.90 19.28 2.90
CA TYR A 347 10.53 19.73 1.67
C TYR A 347 9.57 19.57 0.51
N GLY A 348 9.01 20.69 0.03
CA GLY A 348 8.00 20.73 -1.02
C GLY A 348 8.36 21.77 -2.09
N PRO A 349 9.34 21.48 -3.00
CA PRO A 349 9.80 22.44 -4.01
C PRO A 349 8.76 22.72 -5.08
N ASP A 350 7.77 21.86 -5.22
CA ASP A 350 6.74 21.89 -6.26
C ASP A 350 5.34 22.24 -5.73
N LEU A 351 5.23 22.92 -4.58
CA LEU A 351 3.95 23.15 -3.90
C LEU A 351 2.87 23.74 -4.83
N THR A 352 3.22 24.76 -5.62
CA THR A 352 2.27 25.40 -6.54
C THR A 352 1.75 24.41 -7.59
N ASP A 353 2.65 23.65 -8.20
CA ASP A 353 2.30 22.63 -9.20
C ASP A 353 1.51 21.49 -8.59
N TYR A 354 1.88 21.07 -7.38
CA TYR A 354 1.17 20.03 -6.65
C TYR A 354 -0.29 20.41 -6.38
N LEU A 355 -0.53 21.64 -5.89
CA LEU A 355 -1.87 22.14 -5.65
C LEU A 355 -2.70 22.33 -6.93
N ALA A 356 -2.04 22.63 -8.06
CA ALA A 356 -2.72 22.78 -9.35
C ALA A 356 -3.10 21.44 -10.01
N ARG A 357 -2.32 20.38 -9.79
CA ARG A 357 -2.47 19.09 -10.50
C ARG A 357 -3.10 17.98 -9.66
N GLU A 358 -2.94 18.06 -8.35
CA GLU A 358 -3.46 17.09 -7.41
C GLU A 358 -4.73 17.61 -6.74
N ARG A 359 -5.34 16.80 -5.86
CA ARG A 359 -6.50 17.24 -5.07
C ARG A 359 -6.13 18.40 -4.14
N SER A 360 -7.06 19.31 -3.92
CA SER A 360 -6.95 20.37 -2.93
C SER A 360 -6.64 19.79 -1.53
N LEU A 361 -6.06 20.61 -0.68
CA LEU A 361 -5.76 20.21 0.70
C LEU A 361 -6.93 20.47 1.63
N ALA A 362 -7.14 19.59 2.60
CA ALA A 362 -8.18 19.72 3.63
C ALA A 362 -7.78 20.67 4.75
N VAL A 363 -6.49 21.02 4.82
CA VAL A 363 -5.90 21.86 5.88
C VAL A 363 -5.13 23.00 5.24
N ASP A 364 -5.24 24.20 5.79
CA ASP A 364 -4.36 25.30 5.41
C ASP A 364 -2.92 24.96 5.85
N LEU A 365 -2.00 25.00 4.90
CA LEU A 365 -0.59 24.69 5.16
C LEU A 365 0.06 25.62 6.19
N LYS A 366 -0.47 26.84 6.36
CA LYS A 366 -0.03 27.81 7.37
C LYS A 366 -0.39 27.39 8.80
N GLU A 367 -1.37 26.51 8.94
CA GLU A 367 -1.83 25.98 10.21
C GLU A 367 -1.06 24.72 10.66
N LEU A 368 -0.24 24.15 9.78
CA LEU A 368 0.58 22.99 10.11
C LEU A 368 1.65 23.36 11.14
N PRO A 369 2.02 22.42 12.03
CA PRO A 369 3.10 22.62 13.00
C PRO A 369 4.49 22.49 12.36
N PHE A 370 4.57 22.54 11.03
CA PHE A 370 5.79 22.37 10.24
C PHE A 370 5.90 23.48 9.21
N LYS A 371 7.13 23.98 9.02
CA LYS A 371 7.44 24.86 7.90
C LYS A 371 7.64 24.02 6.63
N ILE A 372 7.06 24.46 5.50
CA ILE A 372 7.34 23.89 4.19
C ILE A 372 8.50 24.67 3.56
N ASN A 373 9.56 23.96 3.20
CA ASN A 373 10.75 24.52 2.58
C ASN A 373 10.71 24.23 1.08
N ALA A 374 10.86 25.28 0.25
CA ALA A 374 10.82 25.18 -1.21
C ALA A 374 12.20 24.90 -1.82
N THR A 375 13.29 25.22 -1.11
CA THR A 375 14.66 24.99 -1.57
C THR A 375 15.47 24.23 -0.55
N ILE A 376 16.60 23.64 -0.98
CA ILE A 376 17.53 22.94 -0.08
C ILE A 376 18.19 23.93 0.90
N GLU A 377 18.42 25.17 0.46
CA GLU A 377 18.93 26.25 1.29
C GLU A 377 17.98 26.56 2.46
N GLU A 378 16.69 26.69 2.18
CA GLU A 378 15.66 26.90 3.20
C GLU A 378 15.56 25.71 4.14
N LEU A 379 15.58 24.46 3.61
CA LEU A 379 15.58 23.24 4.42
C LEU A 379 16.81 23.19 5.36
N CYS A 380 18.00 23.48 4.86
CA CYS A 380 19.22 23.53 5.68
C CYS A 380 19.15 24.62 6.75
N ALA A 381 18.57 25.78 6.43
CA ALA A 381 18.37 26.86 7.40
C ALA A 381 17.34 26.48 8.48
N ASP A 382 16.27 25.79 8.11
CA ASP A 382 15.26 25.28 9.02
C ASP A 382 15.86 24.25 10.00
N ILE A 383 16.64 23.31 9.47
CA ILE A 383 17.41 22.34 10.28
C ILE A 383 18.36 23.06 11.26
N ALA A 384 19.12 24.03 10.78
CA ALA A 384 20.08 24.75 11.60
C ALA A 384 19.44 25.53 12.76
N ASN A 385 18.23 26.07 12.51
CA ASN A 385 17.46 26.85 13.48
C ASN A 385 16.46 26.00 14.29
N PHE A 386 16.44 24.69 14.13
CA PHE A 386 15.47 23.81 14.80
C PHE A 386 15.55 23.96 16.33
N SER A 387 14.43 24.28 16.96
CA SER A 387 14.29 24.37 18.39
C SER A 387 13.33 23.28 18.91
N PRO A 388 13.82 22.29 19.67
CA PRO A 388 12.95 21.24 20.23
C PRO A 388 11.81 21.81 21.10
N ILE A 389 12.07 22.89 21.83
CA ILE A 389 11.05 23.51 22.70
C ILE A 389 9.95 24.13 21.86
N ALA A 390 10.27 24.98 20.90
CA ALA A 390 9.30 25.63 20.03
C ALA A 390 8.53 24.59 19.19
N TYR A 391 9.23 23.58 18.66
CA TYR A 391 8.63 22.47 17.89
C TYR A 391 7.61 21.71 18.72
N ASN A 392 7.93 21.33 19.97
CA ASN A 392 6.98 20.63 20.84
C ASN A 392 5.78 21.49 21.22
N GLN A 393 5.97 22.78 21.45
CA GLN A 393 4.85 23.71 21.72
C GLN A 393 3.90 23.82 20.52
N GLN A 394 4.43 23.89 19.29
CA GLN A 394 3.63 23.91 18.07
C GLN A 394 2.86 22.60 17.88
N LEU A 395 3.51 21.44 18.09
CA LEU A 395 2.86 20.13 18.04
C LEU A 395 1.73 20.01 19.08
N ASP A 396 1.98 20.41 20.33
CA ASP A 396 0.98 20.35 21.38
C ASP A 396 -0.24 21.22 21.09
N SER A 397 0.00 22.42 20.55
CA SER A 397 -1.07 23.31 20.11
C SER A 397 -1.88 22.70 18.96
N PHE A 398 -1.20 22.15 17.97
CA PHE A 398 -1.83 21.54 16.81
C PHE A 398 -2.62 20.28 17.18
N PHE A 399 -2.05 19.38 17.96
CA PHE A 399 -2.70 18.13 18.37
C PHE A 399 -3.93 18.40 19.24
N ARG A 400 -3.87 19.40 20.13
CA ARG A 400 -5.08 19.85 20.85
C ARG A 400 -6.15 20.43 19.92
N LYS A 401 -5.73 21.22 18.90
CA LYS A 401 -6.67 21.81 17.93
C LYS A 401 -7.46 20.74 17.17
N ILE A 402 -6.81 19.65 16.76
CA ILE A 402 -7.48 18.55 16.05
C ILE A 402 -8.17 17.55 16.99
N GLY A 403 -8.06 17.71 18.31
CA GLY A 403 -8.64 16.80 19.31
C GLY A 403 -8.00 15.41 19.30
N LEU A 404 -6.67 15.34 19.13
CA LEU A 404 -5.92 14.08 19.10
C LEU A 404 -5.93 13.40 20.48
N GLU A 405 -6.29 12.10 20.47
CA GLU A 405 -6.20 11.20 21.63
C GLU A 405 -5.55 9.88 21.17
N GLU A 406 -4.24 9.81 21.27
CA GLU A 406 -3.45 8.68 20.79
C GLU A 406 -2.43 8.23 21.85
N ASN A 407 -2.44 6.92 22.17
CA ASN A 407 -1.56 6.31 23.15
C ASN A 407 -0.92 4.98 22.68
N GLY A 408 -1.07 4.61 21.40
CA GLY A 408 -0.48 3.41 20.82
C GLY A 408 -1.24 2.11 21.08
N GLU A 409 -2.49 2.15 21.55
CA GLU A 409 -3.28 0.94 21.83
C GLU A 409 -4.28 0.59 20.72
N GLY A 410 -4.13 1.15 19.53
CA GLY A 410 -5.09 0.99 18.44
C GLY A 410 -5.23 -0.46 17.97
N ASP A 411 -4.14 -1.20 17.89
CA ASP A 411 -4.11 -2.61 17.53
C ASP A 411 -4.95 -3.46 18.50
N ARG A 412 -4.81 -3.25 19.82
CA ARG A 412 -5.62 -3.87 20.85
C ARG A 412 -7.10 -3.48 20.74
N GLN A 413 -7.37 -2.18 20.67
CA GLN A 413 -8.74 -1.65 20.68
C GLN A 413 -9.58 -2.17 19.51
N ILE A 414 -9.01 -2.22 18.30
CA ILE A 414 -9.70 -2.71 17.12
C ILE A 414 -9.77 -4.24 17.10
N ALA A 415 -8.72 -4.93 17.55
CA ALA A 415 -8.74 -6.40 17.67
C ALA A 415 -9.80 -6.89 18.66
N GLU A 416 -10.02 -6.19 19.78
CA GLU A 416 -11.09 -6.50 20.74
C GLU A 416 -12.49 -6.36 20.11
N ILE A 417 -12.71 -5.34 19.25
CA ILE A 417 -13.96 -5.20 18.50
C ILE A 417 -14.15 -6.41 17.56
N ILE A 418 -13.10 -6.79 16.85
CA ILE A 418 -13.11 -7.94 15.93
C ILE A 418 -13.38 -9.25 16.70
N ALA A 419 -12.71 -9.46 17.84
CA ALA A 419 -12.89 -10.66 18.66
C ALA A 419 -14.34 -10.85 19.10
N LYS A 420 -15.02 -9.76 19.51
CA LYS A 420 -16.46 -9.77 19.83
C LYS A 420 -17.32 -10.20 18.64
N GLN A 421 -16.99 -9.73 17.42
CA GLN A 421 -17.70 -10.15 16.20
C GLN A 421 -17.47 -11.64 15.86
N LEU A 422 -16.34 -12.18 16.27
CA LEU A 422 -15.99 -13.58 16.09
C LEU A 422 -16.52 -14.52 17.20
N ASP A 423 -17.18 -14.00 18.24
CA ASP A 423 -17.56 -14.72 19.48
C ASP A 423 -16.32 -15.36 20.15
N LEU A 424 -15.27 -14.57 20.37
CA LEU A 424 -14.00 -14.96 21.00
C LEU A 424 -13.71 -14.13 22.26
#